data_f9cc64fa19125029458bca1b95fc2b31
#
_entry.id   f9cc64fa19125029458bca1b95fc2b31
#
_cell.length_a   1.000
_cell.length_b   1.000
_cell.length_c   1.000
_cell.angle_alpha   90.00
_cell.angle_beta   90.00
_cell.angle_gamma   90.00
#
_symmetry.space_group_name_H-M   'P 1'
#
loop_
_entity.id
_entity.type
_entity.pdbx_description
1 polymer ?
#
loop_
_entity_poly.entity_id
_entity_poly.type
_entity_poly.pdbx_seq_one_letter_code
_entity_poly.pdbx_strand_id
1 'polypeptide(L)'
;MSKLLSKFATAAVFVVAGATAANAGVISYSWSPFDNAPAAGEVMVQTFDAPLAAGYTMSWSNAGIYQGPLVPGIAAPPVGDNTKYLSVLTGGSATLTAPGIIKSMSFYWGSIDAYNMITFQGAGGFSKSFDGDDLNSPANGNQTAASTNRRYYFTFDPNDQINKVIFSSSGNSFEFDNIAVNDPPADVPEPLTLSLFASGLAGAAFLRRRRLQAVKA
;
A
#
# COMPACT_ATOMS: atom_id res chain seq x y z
N MET A 1 59.87 -0.72 -51.80
CA MET A 1 58.86 -1.57 -51.12
C MET A 1 58.65 -1.05 -49.73
N SER A 2 57.66 -0.18 -49.55
CA SER A 2 57.35 0.40 -48.25
C SER A 2 56.02 -0.20 -47.75
N LYS A 3 56.06 -0.87 -46.57
CA LYS A 3 54.87 -1.47 -45.92
C LYS A 3 54.24 -0.43 -45.03
N LEU A 4 53.05 0.02 -45.39
CA LEU A 4 52.17 0.83 -44.57
C LEU A 4 51.53 -0.07 -43.50
N LEU A 5 51.90 0.13 -42.19
CA LEU A 5 51.16 -0.47 -41.07
C LEU A 5 49.99 0.44 -40.71
N SER A 6 48.77 -0.05 -40.94
CA SER A 6 47.53 0.52 -40.46
C SER A 6 47.39 0.24 -38.95
N LYS A 7 47.36 1.29 -38.13
CA LYS A 7 47.04 1.19 -36.70
C LYS A 7 45.52 1.35 -36.52
N PHE A 8 44.83 0.27 -36.19
CA PHE A 8 43.44 0.33 -35.71
C PHE A 8 43.44 0.78 -34.25
N ALA A 9 42.92 1.95 -34.00
CA ALA A 9 42.63 2.41 -32.64
C ALA A 9 41.24 1.89 -32.22
N THR A 10 41.25 0.96 -31.28
CA THR A 10 40.00 0.48 -30.68
C THR A 10 39.57 1.48 -29.59
N ALA A 11 38.51 2.21 -29.84
CA ALA A 11 37.86 3.08 -28.84
C ALA A 11 37.03 2.22 -27.89
N ALA A 12 37.44 2.12 -26.63
CA ALA A 12 36.64 1.50 -25.58
C ALA A 12 35.60 2.51 -25.11
N VAL A 13 34.33 2.20 -25.35
CA VAL A 13 33.18 2.98 -24.79
C VAL A 13 32.95 2.48 -23.37
N PHE A 14 33.28 3.28 -22.37
CA PHE A 14 32.88 3.04 -21.00
C PHE A 14 31.43 3.52 -20.81
N VAL A 15 30.49 2.58 -20.69
CA VAL A 15 29.15 2.86 -20.21
C VAL A 15 29.24 2.97 -18.68
N VAL A 16 29.24 4.18 -18.15
CA VAL A 16 29.02 4.42 -16.73
C VAL A 16 27.54 4.25 -16.46
N ALA A 17 27.15 3.08 -15.97
CA ALA A 17 25.84 2.90 -15.38
C ALA A 17 25.79 3.72 -14.09
N GLY A 18 25.18 4.88 -14.13
CA GLY A 18 24.87 5.68 -12.94
C GLY A 18 23.90 4.90 -12.06
N ALA A 19 24.37 4.39 -10.93
CA ALA A 19 23.48 3.92 -9.88
C ALA A 19 22.75 5.16 -9.35
N THR A 20 21.47 5.32 -9.70
CA THR A 20 20.59 6.25 -9.01
C THR A 20 20.44 5.74 -7.59
N ALA A 21 20.99 6.46 -6.61
CA ALA A 21 20.65 6.22 -5.22
C ALA A 21 19.12 6.33 -5.11
N ALA A 22 18.46 5.21 -4.80
CA ALA A 22 17.06 5.26 -4.42
C ALA A 22 17.01 6.11 -3.14
N ASN A 23 16.42 7.31 -3.23
CA ASN A 23 16.07 8.06 -2.04
C ASN A 23 15.09 7.16 -1.28
N ALA A 24 15.51 6.68 -0.10
CA ALA A 24 14.59 6.00 0.80
C ALA A 24 13.50 7.01 1.16
N GLY A 25 12.29 6.78 0.67
CA GLY A 25 11.15 7.63 0.94
C GLY A 25 10.92 7.71 2.45
N VAL A 26 10.52 8.88 2.92
CA VAL A 26 10.23 9.11 4.34
C VAL A 26 8.76 8.76 4.57
N ILE A 27 8.51 7.65 5.26
CA ILE A 27 7.17 7.36 5.78
C ILE A 27 6.95 8.25 6.99
N SER A 28 6.00 9.17 6.90
CA SER A 28 5.55 9.95 8.05
C SER A 28 4.38 9.25 8.75
N TYR A 29 4.34 9.36 10.07
CA TYR A 29 3.24 8.79 10.85
C TYR A 29 2.80 9.71 11.98
N SER A 30 1.54 9.53 12.38
CA SER A 30 0.95 10.14 13.56
C SER A 30 -0.02 9.14 14.21
N TRP A 31 -0.57 9.48 15.36
CA TRP A 31 -1.52 8.61 16.05
C TRP A 31 -2.58 9.40 16.81
N SER A 32 -3.70 8.74 17.08
CA SER A 32 -4.71 9.18 18.03
C SER A 32 -5.00 8.08 19.06
N PRO A 33 -5.43 8.42 20.28
CA PRO A 33 -5.84 7.42 21.25
C PRO A 33 -7.09 6.69 20.74
N PHE A 34 -7.16 5.38 21.01
CA PHE A 34 -8.26 4.49 20.66
C PHE A 34 -8.59 4.47 19.16
N ASP A 35 -9.75 3.90 18.82
CA ASP A 35 -10.22 3.85 17.43
C ASP A 35 -10.91 5.16 17.05
N ASN A 36 -10.15 6.11 16.57
CA ASN A 36 -10.67 7.37 16.04
C ASN A 36 -11.01 7.24 14.54
N ALA A 37 -11.60 8.28 13.95
CA ALA A 37 -11.93 8.29 12.53
C ALA A 37 -10.69 8.13 11.65
N PRO A 38 -10.79 7.46 10.48
CA PRO A 38 -9.76 7.48 9.45
C PRO A 38 -9.37 8.90 9.04
N ALA A 39 -8.18 9.05 8.45
CA ALA A 39 -7.76 10.33 7.90
C ALA A 39 -8.63 10.78 6.73
N ALA A 40 -8.68 12.07 6.48
CA ALA A 40 -9.45 12.62 5.37
C ALA A 40 -9.01 11.99 4.03
N GLY A 41 -9.95 11.49 3.27
CA GLY A 41 -9.73 10.81 1.99
C GLY A 41 -9.42 9.31 2.10
N GLU A 42 -9.27 8.76 3.30
CA GLU A 42 -9.21 7.32 3.50
C GLU A 42 -10.61 6.70 3.52
N VAL A 43 -10.71 5.51 2.94
CA VAL A 43 -11.93 4.69 2.92
C VAL A 43 -11.65 3.39 3.66
N MET A 44 -12.59 2.95 4.47
CA MET A 44 -12.51 1.68 5.18
C MET A 44 -12.46 0.52 4.19
N VAL A 45 -11.40 -0.29 4.25
CA VAL A 45 -11.21 -1.44 3.35
C VAL A 45 -11.36 -2.78 4.06
N GLN A 46 -11.09 -2.84 5.36
CA GLN A 46 -11.26 -4.05 6.16
C GLN A 46 -11.67 -3.72 7.60
N THR A 47 -12.74 -4.33 8.05
CA THR A 47 -13.27 -4.26 9.44
C THR A 47 -13.44 -5.64 10.06
N PHE A 48 -13.09 -6.70 9.36
CA PHE A 48 -13.31 -8.11 9.71
C PHE A 48 -14.78 -8.50 9.98
N ASP A 49 -15.69 -7.54 10.09
CA ASP A 49 -17.15 -7.74 10.21
C ASP A 49 -17.84 -7.83 8.86
N ALA A 50 -17.26 -7.21 7.85
CA ALA A 50 -17.74 -7.16 6.47
C ALA A 50 -16.72 -7.82 5.52
N PRO A 51 -17.14 -8.19 4.31
CA PRO A 51 -16.20 -8.60 3.27
C PRO A 51 -15.15 -7.53 3.01
N LEU A 52 -13.92 -7.96 2.73
CA LEU A 52 -12.84 -7.09 2.28
C LEU A 52 -13.27 -6.27 1.05
N ALA A 53 -12.87 -5.01 1.00
CA ALA A 53 -13.20 -4.11 -0.12
C ALA A 53 -12.77 -4.71 -1.47
N ALA A 54 -13.57 -4.46 -2.51
CA ALA A 54 -13.33 -4.99 -3.84
C ALA A 54 -11.96 -4.57 -4.40
N GLY A 55 -11.25 -5.51 -5.02
CA GLY A 55 -9.92 -5.30 -5.58
C GLY A 55 -8.77 -5.53 -4.59
N TYR A 56 -9.02 -5.44 -3.29
CA TYR A 56 -8.04 -5.80 -2.26
C TYR A 56 -7.94 -7.31 -2.10
N THR A 57 -6.78 -7.79 -1.67
CA THR A 57 -6.60 -9.17 -1.21
C THR A 57 -5.97 -9.16 0.17
N MET A 58 -6.38 -10.10 1.01
CA MET A 58 -5.79 -10.31 2.32
C MET A 58 -5.57 -11.79 2.57
N SER A 59 -4.35 -12.14 3.00
CA SER A 59 -3.98 -13.50 3.36
C SER A 59 -3.26 -13.49 4.70
N TRP A 60 -3.36 -14.57 5.44
CA TRP A 60 -2.65 -14.69 6.72
C TRP A 60 -2.24 -16.12 7.01
N SER A 61 -1.21 -16.25 7.85
CA SER A 61 -0.72 -17.49 8.41
C SER A 61 -0.54 -17.32 9.91
N ASN A 62 -0.85 -18.35 10.68
CA ASN A 62 -0.83 -18.32 12.13
C ASN A 62 -1.48 -17.06 12.73
N ALA A 63 -2.68 -16.74 12.24
CA ALA A 63 -3.52 -15.65 12.67
C ALA A 63 -4.99 -16.06 12.58
N GLY A 64 -5.86 -15.39 13.33
CA GLY A 64 -7.29 -15.69 13.35
C GLY A 64 -8.13 -14.45 13.58
N ILE A 65 -9.39 -14.51 13.11
CA ILE A 65 -10.39 -13.50 13.43
C ILE A 65 -11.03 -13.87 14.78
N TYR A 66 -11.02 -12.93 15.70
CA TYR A 66 -11.59 -13.08 17.04
C TYR A 66 -12.69 -12.03 17.23
N GLN A 67 -13.57 -12.30 18.20
CA GLN A 67 -14.60 -11.36 18.65
C GLN A 67 -14.92 -11.66 20.12
N GLY A 68 -15.27 -10.61 20.85
CA GLY A 68 -15.73 -10.76 22.25
C GLY A 68 -14.58 -10.72 23.25
N PRO A 69 -14.72 -11.40 24.40
CA PRO A 69 -13.82 -11.22 25.52
C PRO A 69 -12.40 -11.70 25.23
N LEU A 70 -11.45 -11.22 26.03
CA LEU A 70 -10.07 -11.68 26.07
C LEU A 70 -9.98 -13.20 26.02
N VAL A 71 -9.15 -13.73 25.13
CA VAL A 71 -8.71 -15.14 25.11
C VAL A 71 -7.29 -15.18 25.70
N PRO A 72 -7.13 -15.63 26.97
CA PRO A 72 -5.87 -15.53 27.69
C PRO A 72 -4.69 -16.14 26.94
N GLY A 73 -3.61 -15.37 26.76
CA GLY A 73 -2.38 -15.78 26.07
C GLY A 73 -2.50 -15.93 24.55
N ILE A 74 -3.63 -15.55 23.95
CA ILE A 74 -3.88 -15.70 22.52
C ILE A 74 -4.31 -14.38 21.87
N ALA A 75 -5.35 -13.73 22.39
CA ALA A 75 -5.89 -12.52 21.74
C ALA A 75 -6.61 -11.63 22.77
N ALA A 76 -6.38 -10.33 22.66
CA ALA A 76 -7.11 -9.32 23.41
C ALA A 76 -7.82 -8.36 22.44
N PRO A 77 -9.13 -8.08 22.61
CA PRO A 77 -9.79 -7.09 21.80
C PRO A 77 -9.13 -5.73 21.99
N PRO A 78 -8.90 -4.96 20.92
CA PRO A 78 -8.51 -3.55 21.06
C PRO A 78 -9.51 -2.80 21.93
N VAL A 79 -9.04 -1.84 22.74
CA VAL A 79 -9.89 -1.17 23.74
C VAL A 79 -11.10 -0.48 23.10
N GLY A 80 -12.29 -0.80 23.59
CA GLY A 80 -13.55 -0.25 23.07
C GLY A 80 -14.07 -0.94 21.82
N ASP A 81 -13.31 -1.87 21.26
CA ASP A 81 -13.74 -2.68 20.15
C ASP A 81 -14.59 -3.87 20.65
N ASN A 82 -15.83 -3.97 20.15
CA ASN A 82 -16.75 -5.07 20.44
C ASN A 82 -17.06 -5.88 19.18
N THR A 83 -16.36 -5.59 18.09
CA THR A 83 -16.54 -6.16 16.77
C THR A 83 -15.49 -7.25 16.51
N LYS A 84 -15.37 -7.74 15.31
CA LYS A 84 -14.34 -8.70 14.95
C LYS A 84 -13.06 -7.98 14.63
N TYR A 85 -11.96 -8.55 15.09
CA TYR A 85 -10.61 -8.07 14.82
C TYR A 85 -9.69 -9.22 14.42
N LEU A 86 -8.58 -8.93 13.76
CA LEU A 86 -7.56 -9.93 13.48
C LEU A 86 -6.50 -9.94 14.60
N SER A 87 -6.13 -11.13 15.04
CA SER A 87 -5.00 -11.37 15.93
C SER A 87 -3.96 -12.22 15.22
N VAL A 88 -2.75 -11.70 15.05
CA VAL A 88 -1.59 -12.41 14.50
C VAL A 88 -0.78 -13.01 15.65
N LEU A 89 -0.65 -14.33 15.66
CA LEU A 89 0.01 -15.07 16.72
C LEU A 89 1.53 -15.15 16.50
N THR A 90 2.24 -15.72 17.47
CA THR A 90 3.71 -15.88 17.43
C THR A 90 4.19 -16.53 16.15
N GLY A 91 5.08 -15.86 15.41
CA GLY A 91 5.60 -16.32 14.11
C GLY A 91 4.61 -16.23 12.95
N GLY A 92 3.45 -15.62 13.18
CA GLY A 92 2.42 -15.39 12.18
C GLY A 92 2.61 -14.12 11.39
N SER A 93 1.80 -13.98 10.35
CA SER A 93 1.68 -12.75 9.56
C SER A 93 0.32 -12.61 8.89
N ALA A 94 -0.08 -11.38 8.62
CA ALA A 94 -1.20 -11.04 7.74
C ALA A 94 -0.72 -10.03 6.69
N THR A 95 -1.11 -10.24 5.44
CA THR A 95 -0.68 -9.39 4.31
C THR A 95 -1.90 -8.83 3.61
N LEU A 96 -2.02 -7.51 3.59
CA LEU A 96 -2.97 -6.76 2.78
C LEU A 96 -2.27 -6.32 1.48
N THR A 97 -2.88 -6.58 0.33
CA THR A 97 -2.43 -6.08 -0.96
C THR A 97 -3.53 -5.22 -1.58
N ALA A 98 -3.18 -3.99 -1.93
CA ALA A 98 -4.07 -3.03 -2.57
C ALA A 98 -4.06 -3.20 -4.10
N PRO A 99 -5.16 -2.88 -4.79
CA PRO A 99 -5.22 -2.87 -6.25
C PRO A 99 -4.40 -1.74 -6.89
N GLY A 100 -4.13 -0.68 -6.13
CA GLY A 100 -3.40 0.51 -6.56
C GLY A 100 -2.29 0.91 -5.59
N ILE A 101 -1.74 2.11 -5.80
CA ILE A 101 -0.72 2.70 -4.93
C ILE A 101 -1.41 3.36 -3.74
N ILE A 102 -1.04 2.96 -2.54
CA ILE A 102 -1.51 3.52 -1.29
C ILE A 102 -0.79 4.85 -1.03
N LYS A 103 -1.54 5.94 -0.89
CA LYS A 103 -1.02 7.27 -0.53
C LYS A 103 -0.98 7.49 0.97
N SER A 104 -2.00 6.99 1.66
CA SER A 104 -2.06 6.96 3.12
C SER A 104 -2.85 5.76 3.60
N MET A 105 -2.62 5.38 4.83
CA MET A 105 -3.29 4.27 5.48
C MET A 105 -3.43 4.56 6.97
N SER A 106 -4.54 4.16 7.54
CA SER A 106 -4.70 4.10 8.99
C SER A 106 -5.33 2.78 9.43
N PHE A 107 -5.07 2.38 10.66
CA PHE A 107 -5.70 1.22 11.27
C PHE A 107 -5.68 1.34 12.79
N TYR A 108 -6.59 0.65 13.45
CA TYR A 108 -6.63 0.56 14.90
C TYR A 108 -5.75 -0.59 15.39
N TRP A 109 -4.74 -0.28 16.19
CA TRP A 109 -3.79 -1.22 16.77
C TRP A 109 -4.06 -1.36 18.27
N GLY A 110 -4.41 -2.57 18.70
CA GLY A 110 -4.66 -2.91 20.10
C GLY A 110 -3.44 -3.48 20.78
N SER A 111 -3.31 -3.23 22.08
CA SER A 111 -2.26 -3.80 22.97
C SER A 111 -0.86 -3.84 22.37
N ILE A 112 -0.37 -2.71 21.88
CA ILE A 112 0.91 -2.61 21.14
C ILE A 112 2.07 -3.16 21.96
N ASP A 113 2.75 -4.18 21.42
CA ASP A 113 3.93 -4.82 21.98
C ASP A 113 5.18 -4.60 21.12
N ALA A 114 6.35 -4.63 21.72
CA ALA A 114 7.65 -4.48 21.05
C ALA A 114 7.92 -5.57 19.99
N TYR A 115 7.29 -6.73 20.12
CA TYR A 115 7.42 -7.85 19.18
C TYR A 115 6.44 -7.82 17.99
N ASN A 116 5.55 -6.83 17.95
CA ASN A 116 4.68 -6.59 16.81
C ASN A 116 5.42 -5.76 15.76
N MET A 117 5.25 -6.09 14.48
CA MET A 117 5.91 -5.41 13.38
C MET A 117 4.95 -5.15 12.23
N ILE A 118 4.97 -3.92 11.70
CA ILE A 118 4.32 -3.57 10.44
C ILE A 118 5.38 -3.28 9.38
N THR A 119 5.19 -3.86 8.18
CA THR A 119 6.11 -3.66 7.04
C THR A 119 5.32 -3.15 5.84
N PHE A 120 5.77 -2.04 5.28
CA PHE A 120 5.26 -1.47 4.04
C PHE A 120 6.17 -1.87 2.89
N GLN A 121 5.57 -2.37 1.80
CA GLN A 121 6.29 -2.75 0.60
C GLN A 121 5.70 -2.05 -0.63
N GLY A 122 6.58 -1.62 -1.52
CA GLY A 122 6.23 -0.99 -2.77
C GLY A 122 6.74 -1.72 -4.00
N ALA A 123 6.13 -1.43 -5.15
CA ALA A 123 6.64 -1.85 -6.45
C ALA A 123 8.04 -1.23 -6.64
N GLY A 124 9.00 -1.97 -7.13
CA GLY A 124 10.38 -1.47 -7.25
C GLY A 124 11.31 -1.84 -6.09
N GLY A 125 10.83 -2.63 -5.14
CA GLY A 125 11.66 -3.20 -4.06
C GLY A 125 11.75 -2.33 -2.81
N PHE A 126 10.96 -1.24 -2.71
CA PHE A 126 10.87 -0.50 -1.46
C PHE A 126 10.35 -1.41 -0.34
N SER A 127 11.00 -1.34 0.83
CA SER A 127 10.53 -2.03 2.04
C SER A 127 10.97 -1.25 3.27
N LYS A 128 10.02 -0.95 4.16
CA LYS A 128 10.27 -0.29 5.44
C LYS A 128 9.43 -0.94 6.52
N SER A 129 10.07 -1.30 7.63
CA SER A 129 9.41 -1.88 8.81
C SER A 129 9.50 -0.95 10.00
N PHE A 130 8.50 -1.06 10.87
CA PHE A 130 8.45 -0.45 12.19
C PHE A 130 8.00 -1.52 13.17
N ASP A 131 8.67 -1.65 14.29
CA ASP A 131 8.18 -2.44 15.42
C ASP A 131 7.35 -1.59 16.38
N GLY A 132 6.82 -2.23 17.41
CA GLY A 132 6.01 -1.51 18.39
C GLY A 132 6.78 -0.42 19.11
N ASP A 133 8.06 -0.61 19.42
CA ASP A 133 8.89 0.38 20.12
C ASP A 133 9.31 1.55 19.22
N ASP A 134 9.44 1.34 17.91
CA ASP A 134 9.69 2.41 16.93
C ASP A 134 8.55 3.44 16.94
N LEU A 135 7.32 2.97 17.15
CA LEU A 135 6.10 3.78 17.05
C LEU A 135 5.55 4.19 18.44
N ASN A 136 5.79 3.41 19.47
CA ASN A 136 5.14 3.52 20.79
C ASN A 136 6.07 3.11 21.94
N SER A 137 7.16 3.80 22.15
CA SER A 137 8.09 3.44 23.22
C SER A 137 7.64 3.97 24.60
N PRO A 138 7.54 3.08 25.64
CA PRO A 138 7.64 1.63 25.55
C PRO A 138 6.37 0.97 25.04
N ALA A 139 6.51 0.03 24.13
CA ALA A 139 5.43 -0.86 23.70
C ALA A 139 5.35 -2.05 24.67
N ASN A 140 4.45 -1.99 25.62
CA ASN A 140 4.38 -2.92 26.75
C ASN A 140 3.12 -3.78 26.80
N GLY A 141 2.35 -3.82 25.71
CA GLY A 141 1.18 -4.69 25.56
C GLY A 141 0.03 -4.41 26.53
N ASN A 142 -0.05 -3.22 27.12
CA ASN A 142 -1.13 -2.93 28.05
C ASN A 142 -2.48 -2.92 27.31
N GLN A 143 -3.35 -3.86 27.68
CA GLN A 143 -4.61 -4.11 27.01
C GLN A 143 -5.71 -3.07 27.29
N THR A 144 -5.48 -2.10 28.17
CA THR A 144 -6.51 -1.13 28.58
C THR A 144 -6.06 0.33 28.44
N ALA A 145 -4.75 0.57 28.30
CA ALA A 145 -4.21 1.92 28.24
C ALA A 145 -4.35 2.54 26.85
N ALA A 146 -4.72 3.82 26.79
CA ALA A 146 -4.72 4.60 25.56
C ALA A 146 -3.32 4.74 24.93
N SER A 147 -2.27 4.51 25.73
CA SER A 147 -0.88 4.55 25.24
C SER A 147 -0.51 3.37 24.33
N THR A 148 -1.21 2.24 24.44
CA THR A 148 -0.96 1.02 23.70
C THR A 148 -2.15 0.58 22.83
N ASN A 149 -3.21 1.38 22.79
CA ASN A 149 -4.39 1.15 21.96
C ASN A 149 -4.66 2.42 21.15
N ARG A 150 -4.18 2.44 19.90
CA ARG A 150 -4.09 3.65 19.09
C ARG A 150 -4.49 3.39 17.64
N ARG A 151 -5.14 4.36 17.02
CA ARG A 151 -5.18 4.43 15.58
C ARG A 151 -3.91 5.10 15.08
N TYR A 152 -3.13 4.40 14.25
CA TYR A 152 -1.99 4.94 13.55
C TYR A 152 -2.39 5.39 12.16
N TYR A 153 -1.78 6.49 11.71
CA TYR A 153 -1.95 7.10 10.41
C TYR A 153 -0.57 7.17 9.75
N PHE A 154 -0.43 6.60 8.57
CA PHE A 154 0.79 6.61 7.78
C PHE A 154 0.57 7.35 6.47
N THR A 155 1.52 8.17 6.06
CA THR A 155 1.55 8.84 4.76
C THR A 155 2.83 8.46 4.03
N PHE A 156 2.70 8.12 2.76
CA PHE A 156 3.77 7.56 1.94
C PHE A 156 4.19 8.53 0.86
N ASP A 157 5.49 8.52 0.52
CA ASP A 157 5.98 9.21 -0.68
C ASP A 157 5.45 8.44 -1.92
N PRO A 158 4.90 9.12 -2.93
CA PRO A 158 4.41 8.48 -4.15
C PRO A 158 5.48 7.65 -4.88
N ASN A 159 6.77 8.00 -4.73
CA ASN A 159 7.88 7.27 -5.33
C ASN A 159 8.12 5.89 -4.70
N ASP A 160 7.68 5.68 -3.46
CA ASP A 160 7.78 4.39 -2.78
C ASP A 160 6.81 3.35 -3.33
N GLN A 161 5.77 3.81 -4.03
CA GLN A 161 4.77 2.98 -4.72
C GLN A 161 4.20 1.86 -3.83
N ILE A 162 3.88 2.22 -2.57
CA ILE A 162 3.37 1.26 -1.59
C ILE A 162 2.06 0.63 -2.09
N ASN A 163 2.02 -0.70 -2.11
CA ASN A 163 0.83 -1.46 -2.48
C ASN A 163 0.62 -2.70 -1.61
N LYS A 164 1.52 -2.95 -0.67
CA LYS A 164 1.43 -4.10 0.22
C LYS A 164 1.79 -3.71 1.65
N VAL A 165 1.02 -4.22 2.61
CA VAL A 165 1.24 -4.03 4.05
C VAL A 165 1.23 -5.39 4.72
N ILE A 166 2.26 -5.65 5.54
CA ILE A 166 2.44 -6.90 6.27
C ILE A 166 2.43 -6.59 7.75
N PHE A 167 1.54 -7.24 8.48
CA PHE A 167 1.46 -7.26 9.93
C PHE A 167 2.03 -8.58 10.41
N SER A 168 3.02 -8.58 11.28
CA SER A 168 3.67 -9.80 11.78
C SER A 168 3.97 -9.71 13.26
N SER A 169 4.08 -10.84 13.93
CA SER A 169 4.40 -10.88 15.34
C SER A 169 5.34 -12.02 15.68
N SER A 170 6.31 -11.78 16.55
CA SER A 170 7.17 -12.82 17.13
C SER A 170 6.72 -13.26 18.54
N GLY A 171 5.66 -12.67 19.06
CA GLY A 171 4.98 -13.01 20.31
C GLY A 171 3.47 -13.08 20.14
N ASN A 172 2.73 -13.44 21.17
CA ASN A 172 1.27 -13.36 21.19
C ASN A 172 0.85 -12.06 21.86
N SER A 173 0.16 -11.14 21.15
CA SER A 173 -0.23 -11.19 19.74
C SER A 173 -0.21 -9.78 19.15
N PHE A 174 -0.48 -9.65 17.86
CA PHE A 174 -0.69 -8.38 17.20
C PHE A 174 -2.17 -8.27 16.83
N GLU A 175 -2.92 -7.54 17.62
CA GLU A 175 -4.35 -7.29 17.38
C GLU A 175 -4.55 -5.99 16.62
N PHE A 176 -5.36 -6.05 15.57
CA PHE A 176 -5.73 -4.85 14.83
C PHE A 176 -7.08 -4.98 14.13
N ASP A 177 -7.69 -3.80 13.86
CA ASP A 177 -8.97 -3.68 13.20
C ASP A 177 -9.06 -2.37 12.39
N ASN A 178 -10.16 -2.22 11.68
CA ASN A 178 -10.60 -0.98 11.05
C ASN A 178 -9.53 -0.34 10.15
N ILE A 179 -9.03 -1.13 9.16
CA ILE A 179 -8.05 -0.66 8.19
C ILE A 179 -8.74 0.25 7.17
N ALA A 180 -8.23 1.47 7.03
CA ALA A 180 -8.65 2.43 6.03
C ALA A 180 -7.47 2.86 5.15
N VAL A 181 -7.72 3.11 3.87
CA VAL A 181 -6.68 3.38 2.88
C VAL A 181 -7.13 4.50 1.94
N ASN A 182 -6.21 5.37 1.56
CA ASN A 182 -6.34 6.27 0.43
C ASN A 182 -5.51 5.70 -0.73
N ASP A 183 -6.17 4.97 -1.61
CA ASP A 183 -5.64 4.51 -2.88
C ASP A 183 -6.54 5.05 -3.98
N PRO A 184 -6.27 6.23 -4.54
CA PRO A 184 -7.05 6.68 -5.68
C PRO A 184 -7.02 5.58 -6.74
N PRO A 185 -8.16 5.31 -7.42
CA PRO A 185 -8.20 4.32 -8.49
C PRO A 185 -6.97 4.51 -9.37
N ALA A 186 -6.25 3.43 -9.69
CA ALA A 186 -5.21 3.48 -10.71
C ALA A 186 -5.84 4.20 -11.90
N ASP A 187 -5.17 5.24 -12.43
CA ASP A 187 -5.64 5.94 -13.62
C ASP A 187 -5.99 4.88 -14.65
N VAL A 188 -7.29 4.59 -14.76
CA VAL A 188 -7.77 3.67 -15.80
C VAL A 188 -7.52 4.43 -17.09
N PRO A 189 -6.62 3.96 -17.97
CA PRO A 189 -6.40 4.62 -19.26
C PRO A 189 -7.78 4.80 -19.89
N GLU A 190 -8.11 6.03 -20.28
CA GLU A 190 -9.41 6.35 -20.87
C GLU A 190 -9.71 5.26 -21.92
N PRO A 191 -10.88 4.60 -21.83
CA PRO A 191 -11.17 3.48 -22.72
C PRO A 191 -10.87 3.91 -24.15
N LEU A 192 -10.17 3.09 -24.91
CA LEU A 192 -9.88 3.32 -26.35
C LEU A 192 -11.15 3.72 -27.13
N THR A 193 -12.32 3.50 -26.56
CA THR A 193 -13.62 4.02 -26.99
C THR A 193 -13.64 5.53 -27.22
N LEU A 194 -12.99 6.37 -26.40
CA LEU A 194 -12.92 7.81 -26.65
C LEU A 194 -12.07 8.13 -27.86
N SER A 195 -10.93 7.47 -28.01
CA SER A 195 -10.09 7.59 -29.20
C SER A 195 -10.78 7.03 -30.45
N LEU A 196 -11.49 5.92 -30.32
CA LEU A 196 -12.27 5.32 -31.40
C LEU A 196 -13.47 6.21 -31.78
N PHE A 197 -14.15 6.79 -30.81
CA PHE A 197 -15.25 7.72 -31.02
C PHE A 197 -14.76 9.01 -31.72
N ALA A 198 -13.65 9.59 -31.24
CA ALA A 198 -13.04 10.76 -31.88
C ALA A 198 -12.60 10.48 -33.34
N SER A 199 -11.99 9.32 -33.59
CA SER A 199 -11.60 8.91 -34.94
C SER A 199 -12.80 8.63 -35.83
N GLY A 200 -13.88 8.05 -35.29
CA GLY A 200 -15.15 7.84 -35.96
C GLY A 200 -15.82 9.15 -36.40
N LEU A 201 -15.84 10.15 -35.51
CA LEU A 201 -16.36 11.50 -35.80
C LEU A 201 -15.51 12.21 -36.86
N ALA A 202 -14.19 12.14 -36.78
CA ALA A 202 -13.28 12.71 -37.75
C ALA A 202 -13.48 12.06 -39.15
N GLY A 203 -13.62 10.74 -39.20
CA GLY A 203 -13.93 10.00 -40.43
C GLY A 203 -15.27 10.39 -41.06
N ALA A 204 -16.31 10.51 -40.24
CA ALA A 204 -17.63 10.95 -40.70
C ALA A 204 -17.61 12.39 -41.24
N ALA A 205 -16.91 13.31 -40.57
CA ALA A 205 -16.75 14.69 -41.05
C ALA A 205 -15.99 14.77 -42.38
N PHE A 206 -14.95 13.93 -42.54
CA PHE A 206 -14.18 13.86 -43.79
C PHE A 206 -15.02 13.35 -44.95
N LEU A 207 -15.81 12.30 -44.74
CA LEU A 207 -16.71 11.75 -45.77
C LEU A 207 -17.81 12.77 -46.16
N ARG A 208 -18.35 13.51 -45.23
CA ARG A 208 -19.34 14.58 -45.48
C ARG A 208 -18.72 15.68 -46.32
N ARG A 209 -17.49 16.09 -46.06
CA ARG A 209 -16.78 17.13 -46.83
C ARG A 209 -16.52 16.69 -48.27
N ARG A 210 -16.15 15.44 -48.52
CA ARG A 210 -15.97 14.87 -49.88
C ARG A 210 -17.27 14.87 -50.67
N ARG A 211 -18.40 14.49 -50.06
CA ARG A 211 -19.72 14.49 -50.73
C ARG A 211 -20.16 15.89 -51.13
N LEU A 212 -19.91 16.89 -50.29
CA LEU A 212 -20.25 18.29 -50.61
C LEU A 212 -19.40 18.88 -51.74
N GLN A 213 -18.18 18.41 -51.94
CA GLN A 213 -17.33 18.79 -53.07
C GLN A 213 -17.72 18.12 -54.37
N ALA A 214 -18.17 16.84 -54.34
CA ALA A 214 -18.62 16.11 -55.52
C ALA A 214 -19.96 16.60 -56.10
N VAL A 215 -20.77 17.31 -55.34
CA VAL A 215 -22.05 17.91 -55.79
C VAL A 215 -21.86 19.28 -56.44
N LYS A 216 -20.68 19.90 -56.27
CA LYS A 216 -20.34 21.23 -56.85
C LYS A 216 -19.51 21.16 -58.13
N ALA A 217 -19.13 19.97 -58.58
CA ALA A 217 -18.45 19.69 -59.85
C ALA A 217 -19.41 19.09 -60.86
#